data_cab4709b0e6f093811822da379b092b6
#
_entry.id   cab4709b0e6f093811822da379b092b6
#
_cell.length_a   1.000
_cell.length_b   1.000
_cell.length_c   1.000
_cell.angle_alpha   90.00
_cell.angle_beta   90.00
_cell.angle_gamma   90.00
#
_symmetry.space_group_name_H-M   'P 1'
#
loop_
_entity.id
_entity.type
_entity.pdbx_description
1 polymer ?
#
loop_
_entity_poly.entity_id
_entity_poly.type
_entity_poly.pdbx_seq_one_letter_code
_entity_poly.pdbx_strand_id
1 'polypeptide(L)'
;MGLIGLFWQAYKNQEGVRQFWVVFFLFFMTGLAIVVYLNQTPLQPRERDYAYAGSFYAFAIWVGMGVAAIVDGLKRLKVPETAASLVSLLALFVPIQMAGQTWDDHDRSGRYTCRDFGQNYLNSMDAKGNPVIFTNGDNDTFPLWYNQETEGVRTDARVCNLSYLQTDWYIDQMRRPAYDSPSLPISWTRLQYVTGTREGIPVQPDALQQVIDYYKDSPEDLKQMLGDNPYELKNIIRHWILNDNPDLQIFPTDSIVVTVDKEAVKRSGMMIAADSIPDVMHISLKGKRAVYKSEMMMLEMISQANWERPLYMSTTVGPDNYGHLGDNFVQEGLACRITPFDTKQSGRTIDSERMYDNMMNKFKYGGLKENPDIYLDETVIRMCYTHRRLFNQLAQQLLKEGKKEKALKVLQRAEEEIPGSIVPHEAIYGHSIELGRAWLSLGHKAEGGKLLEAARQNAKEYLEWYLSLSTPRLLQSSRECLTQLYILNSIAKTWEAADKKKAEECIMEVNNYASRCHQRGISL
;
A
#
# COMPACT_ATOMS: atom_id res chain seq x y z
N MET A 1 15.55 -32.33 -20.82
CA MET A 1 16.01 -31.51 -21.97
C MET A 1 17.17 -30.62 -21.58
N GLY A 2 17.05 -29.68 -20.65
CA GLY A 2 18.08 -28.70 -20.30
C GLY A 2 19.43 -29.31 -19.91
N LEU A 3 19.45 -30.32 -19.04
CA LEU A 3 20.71 -31.01 -18.68
C LEU A 3 21.34 -31.73 -19.88
N ILE A 4 20.54 -32.34 -20.76
CA ILE A 4 21.05 -32.97 -21.99
C ILE A 4 21.75 -31.93 -22.88
N GLY A 5 21.08 -30.76 -23.08
CA GLY A 5 21.66 -29.67 -23.87
C GLY A 5 22.92 -29.07 -23.26
N LEU A 6 22.93 -28.88 -21.94
CA LEU A 6 24.09 -28.40 -21.18
C LEU A 6 25.32 -29.31 -21.38
N PHE A 7 25.17 -30.60 -21.14
CA PHE A 7 26.28 -31.55 -21.31
C PHE A 7 26.67 -31.68 -22.78
N TRP A 8 25.71 -31.74 -23.72
CA TRP A 8 26.04 -31.80 -25.14
C TRP A 8 26.86 -30.58 -25.59
N GLN A 9 26.49 -29.37 -25.18
CA GLN A 9 27.23 -28.15 -25.48
C GLN A 9 28.66 -28.22 -24.90
N ALA A 10 28.76 -28.61 -23.61
CA ALA A 10 30.04 -28.65 -22.90
C ALA A 10 31.04 -29.65 -23.50
N TYR A 11 30.54 -30.76 -24.09
CA TYR A 11 31.40 -31.84 -24.60
C TYR A 11 31.48 -31.95 -26.14
N LYS A 12 30.84 -31.02 -26.88
CA LYS A 12 30.78 -31.08 -28.33
C LYS A 12 32.13 -30.84 -29.01
N ASN A 13 32.76 -29.70 -28.72
CA ASN A 13 34.05 -29.25 -29.25
C ASN A 13 34.55 -28.01 -28.50
N GLN A 14 35.71 -27.46 -28.86
CA GLN A 14 36.28 -26.26 -28.21
C GLN A 14 35.37 -25.03 -28.29
N GLU A 15 34.70 -24.83 -29.43
CA GLU A 15 33.71 -23.75 -29.59
C GLU A 15 32.49 -23.98 -28.70
N GLY A 16 31.98 -25.19 -28.61
CA GLY A 16 30.91 -25.58 -27.70
C GLY A 16 31.27 -25.28 -26.23
N VAL A 17 32.51 -25.57 -25.82
CA VAL A 17 32.98 -25.25 -24.47
C VAL A 17 32.99 -23.73 -24.21
N ARG A 18 33.45 -22.94 -25.18
CA ARG A 18 33.45 -21.46 -25.04
C ARG A 18 32.01 -20.92 -24.89
N GLN A 19 31.11 -21.37 -25.75
CA GLN A 19 29.70 -20.98 -25.70
C GLN A 19 29.01 -21.48 -24.43
N PHE A 20 29.35 -22.67 -23.94
CA PHE A 20 28.87 -23.19 -22.65
C PHE A 20 29.21 -22.22 -21.51
N TRP A 21 30.45 -21.74 -21.42
CA TRP A 21 30.81 -20.81 -20.37
C TRP A 21 30.04 -19.48 -20.45
N VAL A 22 29.72 -18.98 -21.65
CA VAL A 22 28.91 -17.79 -21.83
C VAL A 22 27.51 -18.00 -21.25
N VAL A 23 26.84 -19.10 -21.63
CA VAL A 23 25.49 -19.41 -21.14
C VAL A 23 25.53 -19.73 -19.64
N PHE A 24 26.55 -20.44 -19.18
CA PHE A 24 26.74 -20.76 -17.76
C PHE A 24 26.90 -19.51 -16.90
N PHE A 25 27.75 -18.56 -17.30
CA PHE A 25 27.89 -17.31 -16.57
C PHE A 25 26.63 -16.46 -16.65
N LEU A 26 25.92 -16.45 -17.77
CA LEU A 26 24.65 -15.79 -17.86
C LEU A 26 23.66 -16.40 -16.85
N PHE A 27 23.52 -17.72 -16.83
CA PHE A 27 22.67 -18.45 -15.87
C PHE A 27 23.07 -18.18 -14.41
N PHE A 28 24.36 -18.33 -14.09
CA PHE A 28 24.88 -18.20 -12.74
C PHE A 28 24.77 -16.75 -12.23
N MET A 29 25.19 -15.77 -13.03
CA MET A 29 25.23 -14.37 -12.62
C MET A 29 23.83 -13.74 -12.51
N THR A 30 22.89 -14.16 -13.36
CA THR A 30 21.50 -13.67 -13.28
C THR A 30 20.60 -14.50 -12.35
N GLY A 31 21.14 -15.57 -11.76
CA GLY A 31 20.43 -16.44 -10.82
C GLY A 31 21.11 -16.47 -9.45
N LEU A 32 21.98 -17.47 -9.22
CA LEU A 32 22.59 -17.72 -7.91
C LEU A 32 23.39 -16.51 -7.38
N ALA A 33 24.11 -15.81 -8.25
CA ALA A 33 24.84 -14.61 -7.84
C ALA A 33 23.90 -13.49 -7.37
N ILE A 34 22.74 -13.32 -8.02
CA ILE A 34 21.72 -12.35 -7.58
C ILE A 34 21.11 -12.77 -6.23
N VAL A 35 20.86 -14.06 -6.00
CA VAL A 35 20.37 -14.55 -4.69
C VAL A 35 21.34 -14.15 -3.57
N VAL A 36 22.64 -14.39 -3.78
CA VAL A 36 23.67 -14.02 -2.81
C VAL A 36 23.80 -12.51 -2.64
N TYR A 37 23.76 -11.77 -3.76
CA TYR A 37 23.87 -10.30 -3.74
C TYR A 37 22.69 -9.62 -3.03
N LEU A 38 21.47 -10.03 -3.34
CA LEU A 38 20.26 -9.44 -2.74
C LEU A 38 20.15 -9.77 -1.26
N ASN A 39 20.66 -10.95 -0.83
CA ASN A 39 20.59 -11.41 0.56
C ASN A 39 19.26 -11.04 1.26
N GLN A 40 18.15 -11.38 0.62
CA GLN A 40 16.81 -10.96 1.06
C GLN A 40 16.51 -11.50 2.45
N THR A 41 15.98 -10.62 3.30
CA THR A 41 15.48 -11.04 4.61
C THR A 41 14.17 -11.83 4.46
N PRO A 42 13.86 -12.80 5.35
CA PRO A 42 12.62 -13.58 5.27
C PRO A 42 11.33 -12.74 5.30
N LEU A 43 11.39 -11.56 5.93
CA LEU A 43 10.24 -10.66 6.09
C LEU A 43 10.18 -9.63 4.95
N GLN A 44 9.96 -10.10 3.74
CA GLN A 44 9.71 -9.24 2.58
C GLN A 44 8.20 -9.07 2.35
N PRO A 45 7.76 -7.91 1.82
CA PRO A 45 6.35 -7.70 1.46
C PRO A 45 5.85 -8.66 0.39
N ARG A 46 6.75 -9.15 -0.48
CA ARG A 46 6.49 -10.13 -1.53
C ARG A 46 7.77 -10.83 -1.94
N GLU A 47 7.67 -12.01 -2.54
CA GLU A 47 8.76 -12.66 -3.23
C GLU A 47 9.20 -11.86 -4.46
N ARG A 48 10.50 -11.87 -4.75
CA ARG A 48 11.10 -11.15 -5.88
C ARG A 48 11.71 -12.11 -6.91
N ASP A 49 11.00 -13.19 -7.19
CA ASP A 49 11.38 -14.23 -8.15
C ASP A 49 11.63 -13.69 -9.56
N TYR A 50 10.97 -12.60 -9.95
CA TYR A 50 11.25 -11.89 -11.20
C TYR A 50 12.73 -11.44 -11.33
N ALA A 51 13.44 -11.26 -10.22
CA ALA A 51 14.86 -10.91 -10.24
C ALA A 51 15.74 -12.02 -10.86
N TYR A 52 15.22 -13.25 -10.89
CA TYR A 52 15.92 -14.44 -11.42
C TYR A 52 15.46 -14.81 -12.84
N ALA A 53 14.58 -14.04 -13.46
CA ALA A 53 14.03 -14.35 -14.78
C ALA A 53 15.11 -14.55 -15.85
N GLY A 54 16.23 -13.81 -15.75
CA GLY A 54 17.38 -13.96 -16.64
C GLY A 54 18.01 -15.36 -16.59
N SER A 55 18.04 -16.02 -15.42
CA SER A 55 18.59 -17.38 -15.29
C SER A 55 17.66 -18.43 -15.92
N PHE A 56 16.35 -18.28 -15.79
CA PHE A 56 15.40 -19.17 -16.46
C PHE A 56 15.47 -19.03 -17.98
N TYR A 57 15.64 -17.79 -18.47
CA TYR A 57 15.88 -17.54 -19.89
C TYR A 57 17.17 -18.23 -20.38
N ALA A 58 18.27 -18.09 -19.64
CA ALA A 58 19.53 -18.76 -19.96
C ALA A 58 19.38 -20.30 -19.95
N PHE A 59 18.65 -20.86 -18.97
CA PHE A 59 18.39 -22.29 -18.92
C PHE A 59 17.56 -22.77 -20.10
N ALA A 60 16.61 -21.96 -20.60
CA ALA A 60 15.82 -22.28 -21.79
C ALA A 60 16.68 -22.49 -23.05
N ILE A 61 17.83 -21.81 -23.14
CA ILE A 61 18.80 -22.04 -24.23
C ILE A 61 19.28 -23.51 -24.21
N TRP A 62 19.60 -24.03 -23.02
CA TRP A 62 20.00 -25.44 -22.91
C TRP A 62 18.85 -26.41 -23.16
N VAL A 63 17.60 -26.02 -22.86
CA VAL A 63 16.44 -26.83 -23.24
C VAL A 63 16.35 -26.96 -24.77
N GLY A 64 16.51 -25.86 -25.50
CA GLY A 64 16.58 -25.86 -26.96
C GLY A 64 17.78 -26.67 -27.51
N MET A 65 18.97 -26.51 -26.88
CA MET A 65 20.14 -27.31 -27.24
C MET A 65 19.96 -28.82 -26.97
N GLY A 66 19.11 -29.19 -26.02
CA GLY A 66 18.72 -30.58 -25.77
C GLY A 66 18.04 -31.23 -26.97
N VAL A 67 17.26 -30.47 -27.75
CA VAL A 67 16.68 -30.95 -29.00
C VAL A 67 17.79 -31.23 -30.01
N ALA A 68 18.74 -30.29 -30.16
CA ALA A 68 19.91 -30.48 -31.06
C ALA A 68 20.73 -31.69 -30.65
N ALA A 69 20.93 -31.92 -29.35
CA ALA A 69 21.63 -33.08 -28.81
C ALA A 69 20.95 -34.41 -29.17
N ILE A 70 19.60 -34.45 -29.09
CA ILE A 70 18.82 -35.64 -29.48
C ILE A 70 18.96 -35.90 -30.97
N VAL A 71 18.88 -34.87 -31.81
CA VAL A 71 19.06 -35.00 -33.28
C VAL A 71 20.47 -35.53 -33.62
N ASP A 72 21.48 -34.97 -32.98
CA ASP A 72 22.89 -35.39 -33.16
C ASP A 72 23.09 -36.87 -32.73
N GLY A 73 22.51 -37.26 -31.60
CA GLY A 73 22.48 -38.63 -31.12
C GLY A 73 21.80 -39.61 -32.11
N LEU A 74 20.63 -39.23 -32.63
CA LEU A 74 19.87 -40.05 -33.61
C LEU A 74 20.67 -40.18 -34.92
N LYS A 75 21.33 -39.14 -35.40
CA LYS A 75 22.22 -39.18 -36.57
C LYS A 75 23.40 -40.14 -36.36
N ARG A 76 24.01 -40.16 -35.19
CA ARG A 76 25.08 -41.12 -34.85
C ARG A 76 24.57 -42.58 -34.84
N LEU A 77 23.33 -42.79 -34.47
CA LEU A 77 22.67 -44.08 -34.51
C LEU A 77 22.17 -44.44 -35.92
N LYS A 78 22.50 -43.65 -36.96
CA LYS A 78 22.13 -43.86 -38.37
C LYS A 78 20.62 -43.88 -38.59
N VAL A 79 19.85 -43.18 -37.74
CA VAL A 79 18.40 -42.99 -37.94
C VAL A 79 18.19 -42.07 -39.16
N PRO A 80 17.23 -42.39 -40.07
CA PRO A 80 16.91 -41.55 -41.23
C PRO A 80 16.58 -40.11 -40.81
N GLU A 81 16.98 -39.12 -41.61
CA GLU A 81 16.81 -37.70 -41.28
C GLU A 81 15.32 -37.32 -41.09
N THR A 82 14.46 -37.92 -41.86
CA THR A 82 13.00 -37.74 -41.72
C THR A 82 12.48 -38.18 -40.34
N ALA A 83 12.97 -39.33 -39.84
CA ALA A 83 12.59 -39.85 -38.52
C ALA A 83 13.22 -38.99 -37.41
N ALA A 84 14.48 -38.54 -37.58
CA ALA A 84 15.11 -37.63 -36.64
C ALA A 84 14.41 -36.26 -36.54
N SER A 85 13.93 -35.74 -37.68
CA SER A 85 13.13 -34.51 -37.72
C SER A 85 11.77 -34.69 -37.04
N LEU A 86 11.12 -35.85 -37.25
CA LEU A 86 9.83 -36.18 -36.62
C LEU A 86 9.97 -36.24 -35.07
N VAL A 87 11.03 -36.91 -34.59
CA VAL A 87 11.35 -36.95 -33.15
C VAL A 87 11.61 -35.55 -32.59
N SER A 88 12.26 -34.66 -33.37
CA SER A 88 12.48 -33.28 -32.97
C SER A 88 11.18 -32.50 -32.81
N LEU A 89 10.15 -32.77 -33.65
CA LEU A 89 8.83 -32.17 -33.52
C LEU A 89 8.15 -32.57 -32.20
N LEU A 90 8.45 -33.74 -31.66
CA LEU A 90 7.91 -34.13 -30.34
C LEU A 90 8.43 -33.22 -29.22
N ALA A 91 9.56 -32.55 -29.40
CA ALA A 91 10.07 -31.57 -28.42
C ALA A 91 9.15 -30.33 -28.29
N LEU A 92 8.26 -30.06 -29.26
CA LEU A 92 7.23 -29.03 -29.16
C LEU A 92 6.21 -29.31 -28.04
N PHE A 93 6.09 -30.57 -27.59
CA PHE A 93 5.27 -30.87 -26.42
C PHE A 93 5.75 -30.17 -25.16
N VAL A 94 7.05 -29.83 -25.03
CA VAL A 94 7.58 -29.11 -23.84
C VAL A 94 6.96 -27.73 -23.72
N PRO A 95 7.06 -26.81 -24.70
CA PRO A 95 6.44 -25.51 -24.58
C PRO A 95 4.91 -25.56 -24.61
N ILE A 96 4.29 -26.52 -25.34
CA ILE A 96 2.84 -26.71 -25.38
C ILE A 96 2.32 -27.15 -24.01
N GLN A 97 2.97 -28.11 -23.37
CA GLN A 97 2.62 -28.54 -22.01
C GLN A 97 2.78 -27.41 -21.00
N MET A 98 3.90 -26.66 -21.05
CA MET A 98 4.10 -25.49 -20.22
C MET A 98 2.97 -24.47 -20.39
N ALA A 99 2.67 -24.11 -21.63
CA ALA A 99 1.59 -23.17 -21.92
C ALA A 99 0.25 -23.66 -21.39
N GLY A 100 -0.08 -24.94 -21.58
CA GLY A 100 -1.33 -25.51 -21.08
C GLY A 100 -1.44 -25.59 -19.56
N GLN A 101 -0.32 -25.77 -18.85
CA GLN A 101 -0.32 -25.86 -17.39
C GLN A 101 -0.25 -24.50 -16.69
N THR A 102 0.29 -23.49 -17.33
CA THR A 102 0.51 -22.17 -16.72
C THR A 102 -0.31 -21.06 -17.37
N TRP A 103 -1.22 -21.41 -18.30
CA TRP A 103 -2.02 -20.41 -19.01
C TRP A 103 -2.83 -19.53 -18.07
N ASP A 104 -3.53 -20.15 -17.13
CA ASP A 104 -4.40 -19.44 -16.18
C ASP A 104 -3.61 -18.48 -15.29
N ASP A 105 -2.40 -18.88 -14.86
CA ASP A 105 -1.52 -18.03 -14.06
C ASP A 105 -1.02 -16.79 -14.83
N HIS A 106 -0.91 -16.91 -16.16
CA HIS A 106 -0.36 -15.86 -17.03
C HIS A 106 -1.43 -15.09 -17.80
N ASP A 107 -2.66 -15.57 -17.84
CA ASP A 107 -3.76 -14.84 -18.47
C ASP A 107 -4.08 -13.58 -17.67
N ARG A 108 -3.89 -12.44 -18.31
CA ARG A 108 -4.18 -11.11 -17.76
C ARG A 108 -5.46 -10.50 -18.33
N SER A 109 -6.16 -11.22 -19.22
CA SER A 109 -7.41 -10.77 -19.77
C SER A 109 -8.48 -10.63 -18.67
N GLY A 110 -9.26 -9.57 -18.73
CA GLY A 110 -10.32 -9.31 -17.75
C GLY A 110 -9.85 -8.88 -16.36
N ARG A 111 -8.55 -8.68 -16.12
CA ARG A 111 -8.00 -8.26 -14.82
C ARG A 111 -8.01 -6.75 -14.70
N TYR A 112 -9.12 -6.17 -14.27
CA TYR A 112 -9.29 -4.73 -14.12
C TYR A 112 -9.07 -4.20 -12.71
N THR A 113 -8.77 -5.06 -11.73
CA THR A 113 -8.67 -4.69 -10.31
C THR A 113 -7.68 -3.55 -10.06
N CYS A 114 -6.48 -3.60 -10.65
CA CYS A 114 -5.46 -2.56 -10.48
C CYS A 114 -5.89 -1.23 -11.13
N ARG A 115 -6.48 -1.27 -12.33
CA ARG A 115 -7.06 -0.09 -12.98
C ARG A 115 -8.14 0.56 -12.12
N ASP A 116 -9.09 -0.24 -11.67
CA ASP A 116 -10.23 0.21 -10.88
C ASP A 116 -9.79 0.72 -9.51
N PHE A 117 -8.77 0.10 -8.91
CA PHE A 117 -8.15 0.59 -7.68
C PHE A 117 -7.60 2.02 -7.84
N GLY A 118 -6.89 2.30 -8.94
CA GLY A 118 -6.42 3.65 -9.28
C GLY A 118 -7.58 4.62 -9.52
N GLN A 119 -8.63 4.21 -10.25
CA GLN A 119 -9.83 5.04 -10.44
C GLN A 119 -10.52 5.37 -9.12
N ASN A 120 -10.59 4.40 -8.21
CA ASN A 120 -11.23 4.60 -6.90
C ASN A 120 -10.47 5.61 -6.03
N TYR A 121 -9.13 5.66 -6.11
CA TYR A 121 -8.35 6.73 -5.50
C TYR A 121 -8.74 8.09 -6.04
N LEU A 122 -8.70 8.24 -7.36
CA LEU A 122 -9.03 9.49 -8.04
C LEU A 122 -10.47 9.94 -7.77
N ASN A 123 -11.40 8.99 -7.71
CA ASN A 123 -12.82 9.23 -7.42
C ASN A 123 -13.12 9.41 -5.91
N SER A 124 -12.18 9.11 -5.02
CA SER A 124 -12.31 9.42 -3.59
C SER A 124 -12.23 10.92 -3.32
N MET A 125 -11.53 11.66 -4.17
CA MET A 125 -11.30 13.08 -4.01
C MET A 125 -12.49 13.92 -4.47
N ASP A 126 -12.57 15.15 -3.94
CA ASP A 126 -13.55 16.13 -4.38
C ASP A 126 -13.51 16.32 -5.92
N ALA A 127 -14.66 16.43 -6.53
CA ALA A 127 -14.78 16.66 -7.98
C ALA A 127 -14.40 18.10 -8.40
N LYS A 128 -14.22 19.00 -7.44
CA LYS A 128 -13.91 20.41 -7.66
C LYS A 128 -12.61 20.80 -6.98
N GLY A 129 -12.03 21.93 -7.40
CA GLY A 129 -10.89 22.56 -6.73
C GLY A 129 -9.53 21.99 -7.12
N ASN A 130 -9.44 21.20 -8.20
CA ASN A 130 -8.17 20.64 -8.68
C ASN A 130 -7.36 19.95 -7.56
N PRO A 131 -7.90 18.87 -6.96
CA PRO A 131 -7.33 18.27 -5.77
C PRO A 131 -5.92 17.74 -6.00
N VAL A 132 -5.16 17.64 -4.91
CA VAL A 132 -3.83 17.01 -4.89
C VAL A 132 -3.90 15.78 -4.00
N ILE A 133 -3.36 14.66 -4.47
CA ILE A 133 -3.18 13.46 -3.64
C ILE A 133 -1.72 13.14 -3.46
N PHE A 134 -1.28 13.07 -2.21
CA PHE A 134 0.03 12.57 -1.84
C PHE A 134 0.01 11.04 -1.79
N THR A 135 0.90 10.43 -2.57
CA THR A 135 1.14 8.98 -2.63
C THR A 135 2.58 8.67 -2.25
N ASN A 136 2.91 7.41 -1.96
CA ASN A 136 4.29 7.03 -1.65
C ASN A 136 4.61 5.65 -2.21
N GLY A 137 5.60 5.60 -3.11
CA GLY A 137 6.00 4.38 -3.81
C GLY A 137 5.17 4.08 -5.06
N ASP A 138 5.49 2.96 -5.69
CA ASP A 138 5.00 2.63 -7.04
C ASP A 138 3.56 2.11 -7.02
N ASN A 139 3.22 1.29 -6.01
CA ASN A 139 1.97 0.53 -5.99
C ASN A 139 0.71 1.40 -5.85
N ASP A 140 0.81 2.55 -5.21
CA ASP A 140 -0.29 3.51 -5.05
C ASP A 140 -0.19 4.71 -6.01
N THR A 141 0.93 4.86 -6.74
CA THR A 141 1.14 5.95 -7.69
C THR A 141 0.87 5.52 -9.13
N PHE A 142 1.45 4.42 -9.59
CA PHE A 142 1.39 4.00 -10.99
C PHE A 142 -0.04 3.66 -11.46
N PRO A 143 -0.92 3.03 -10.67
CA PRO A 143 -2.30 2.87 -11.07
C PRO A 143 -3.04 4.19 -11.28
N LEU A 144 -2.70 5.25 -10.53
CA LEU A 144 -3.30 6.57 -10.70
C LEU A 144 -2.80 7.22 -11.99
N TRP A 145 -1.49 7.20 -12.23
CA TRP A 145 -0.90 7.70 -13.47
C TRP A 145 -1.44 6.97 -14.70
N TYR A 146 -1.52 5.63 -14.66
CA TYR A 146 -2.14 4.86 -15.75
C TYR A 146 -3.55 5.38 -16.07
N ASN A 147 -4.37 5.60 -15.06
CA ASN A 147 -5.74 6.08 -15.25
C ASN A 147 -5.79 7.51 -15.81
N GLN A 148 -4.87 8.39 -15.42
CA GLN A 148 -4.79 9.75 -15.96
C GLN A 148 -4.25 9.76 -17.40
N GLU A 149 -3.14 9.04 -17.64
CA GLU A 149 -2.42 9.07 -18.92
C GLU A 149 -3.13 8.28 -20.03
N THR A 150 -3.76 7.14 -19.66
CA THR A 150 -4.33 6.21 -20.64
C THR A 150 -5.85 6.30 -20.71
N GLU A 151 -6.52 6.42 -19.56
CA GLU A 151 -7.98 6.41 -19.48
C GLU A 151 -8.57 7.83 -19.40
N GLY A 152 -7.75 8.89 -19.24
CA GLY A 152 -8.19 10.29 -19.12
C GLY A 152 -9.04 10.57 -17.87
N VAL A 153 -8.87 9.78 -16.80
CA VAL A 153 -9.68 9.88 -15.59
C VAL A 153 -9.11 10.93 -14.65
N ARG A 154 -9.92 11.93 -14.28
CA ARG A 154 -9.57 12.95 -13.29
C ARG A 154 -8.24 13.65 -13.59
N THR A 155 -8.08 14.13 -14.80
CA THR A 155 -6.93 14.93 -15.24
C THR A 155 -6.84 16.31 -14.55
N ASP A 156 -7.90 16.72 -13.87
CA ASP A 156 -7.95 17.87 -12.95
C ASP A 156 -7.19 17.66 -11.64
N ALA A 157 -7.02 16.40 -11.23
CA ALA A 157 -6.32 16.04 -9.99
C ALA A 157 -4.81 15.93 -10.19
N ARG A 158 -4.01 16.29 -9.17
CA ARG A 158 -2.56 16.13 -9.21
C ARG A 158 -2.11 14.99 -8.31
N VAL A 159 -1.50 13.98 -8.91
CA VAL A 159 -0.82 12.91 -8.16
C VAL A 159 0.59 13.36 -7.81
N CYS A 160 0.91 13.40 -6.52
CA CYS A 160 2.19 13.87 -6.00
C CYS A 160 2.84 12.75 -5.17
N ASN A 161 3.86 12.11 -5.76
CA ASN A 161 4.58 11.02 -5.10
C ASN A 161 5.63 11.59 -4.13
N LEU A 162 5.51 11.25 -2.83
CA LEU A 162 6.39 11.74 -1.77
C LEU A 162 7.84 11.26 -1.92
N SER A 163 8.06 10.03 -2.42
CA SER A 163 9.42 9.55 -2.65
C SER A 163 10.15 10.37 -3.73
N TYR A 164 9.46 10.74 -4.81
CA TYR A 164 10.03 11.58 -5.86
C TYR A 164 10.10 13.06 -5.46
N LEU A 165 9.20 13.51 -4.59
CA LEU A 165 9.19 14.90 -4.09
C LEU A 165 10.47 15.25 -3.28
N GLN A 166 11.29 14.26 -2.96
CA GLN A 166 12.63 14.44 -2.41
C GLN A 166 13.64 14.98 -3.44
N THR A 167 13.32 14.90 -4.76
CA THR A 167 14.21 15.27 -5.87
C THR A 167 13.81 16.60 -6.52
N ASP A 168 14.79 17.37 -6.94
CA ASP A 168 14.57 18.69 -7.56
C ASP A 168 13.84 18.61 -8.91
N TRP A 169 14.15 17.60 -9.74
CA TRP A 169 13.50 17.43 -11.05
C TRP A 169 11.99 17.18 -10.91
N TYR A 170 11.57 16.46 -9.86
CA TYR A 170 10.15 16.20 -9.64
C TYR A 170 9.42 17.43 -9.07
N ILE A 171 10.09 18.19 -8.19
CA ILE A 171 9.57 19.49 -7.71
C ILE A 171 9.39 20.44 -8.92
N ASP A 172 10.35 20.47 -9.86
CA ASP A 172 10.22 21.24 -11.11
C ASP A 172 8.98 20.81 -11.92
N GLN A 173 8.68 19.50 -11.98
CA GLN A 173 7.46 19.02 -12.64
C GLN A 173 6.19 19.46 -11.90
N MET A 174 6.18 19.37 -10.57
CA MET A 174 5.04 19.76 -9.75
C MET A 174 4.72 21.26 -9.85
N ARG A 175 5.72 22.09 -10.10
CA ARG A 175 5.58 23.53 -10.31
C ARG A 175 5.07 23.92 -11.70
N ARG A 176 4.83 22.95 -12.57
CA ARG A 176 4.23 23.19 -13.90
C ARG A 176 2.81 22.65 -13.93
N PRO A 177 1.91 23.25 -14.72
CA PRO A 177 0.59 22.66 -14.95
C PRO A 177 0.74 21.32 -15.67
N ALA A 178 -0.19 20.40 -15.45
CA ALA A 178 -0.27 19.14 -16.18
C ALA A 178 -1.74 18.80 -16.42
N TYR A 179 -2.09 18.57 -17.70
CA TYR A 179 -3.47 18.41 -18.13
C TYR A 179 -4.35 19.58 -17.66
N ASP A 180 -5.46 19.28 -17.00
CA ASP A 180 -6.38 20.27 -16.44
C ASP A 180 -5.99 20.74 -15.03
N SER A 181 -4.90 20.18 -14.47
CA SER A 181 -4.42 20.51 -13.12
C SER A 181 -3.45 21.69 -13.17
N PRO A 182 -3.68 22.79 -12.45
CA PRO A 182 -2.74 23.88 -12.34
C PRO A 182 -1.47 23.47 -11.57
N SER A 183 -0.42 24.32 -11.67
CA SER A 183 0.81 24.16 -10.89
C SER A 183 0.50 23.94 -9.39
N LEU A 184 1.29 23.11 -8.72
CA LEU A 184 1.20 23.02 -7.27
C LEU A 184 1.66 24.30 -6.59
N PRO A 185 1.07 24.67 -5.45
CA PRO A 185 1.37 25.92 -4.76
C PRO A 185 2.72 25.82 -4.01
N ILE A 186 3.82 25.81 -4.76
CA ILE A 186 5.20 25.82 -4.24
C ILE A 186 5.83 27.15 -4.60
N SER A 187 6.05 28.01 -3.61
CA SER A 187 6.59 29.37 -3.80
C SER A 187 8.12 29.41 -3.91
N TRP A 188 8.81 28.34 -3.50
CA TRP A 188 10.27 28.27 -3.46
C TRP A 188 10.88 28.42 -4.86
N THR A 189 11.99 29.15 -4.95
CA THR A 189 12.81 29.22 -6.17
C THR A 189 13.61 27.93 -6.36
N ARG A 190 14.05 27.64 -7.58
CA ARG A 190 14.85 26.44 -7.84
C ARG A 190 16.10 26.34 -6.98
N LEU A 191 16.80 27.45 -6.74
CA LEU A 191 18.01 27.48 -5.90
C LEU A 191 17.73 27.10 -4.44
N GLN A 192 16.49 27.21 -3.98
CA GLN A 192 16.11 26.89 -2.62
C GLN A 192 15.84 25.40 -2.37
N TYR A 193 15.60 24.62 -3.45
CA TYR A 193 15.34 23.18 -3.34
C TYR A 193 16.22 22.29 -4.23
N VAL A 194 17.14 22.85 -4.99
CA VAL A 194 18.06 22.05 -5.83
C VAL A 194 18.81 21.03 -4.96
N THR A 195 19.19 19.92 -5.58
CA THR A 195 19.95 18.84 -4.90
C THR A 195 21.18 19.41 -4.19
N GLY A 196 21.39 18.99 -2.95
CA GLY A 196 22.45 19.50 -2.06
C GLY A 196 22.04 20.72 -1.22
N THR A 197 20.81 21.25 -1.40
CA THR A 197 20.27 22.33 -0.54
C THR A 197 19.05 21.83 0.21
N ARG A 198 18.96 22.14 1.50
CA ARG A 198 17.79 21.85 2.37
C ARG A 198 17.27 20.41 2.23
N GLU A 199 18.18 19.44 2.18
CA GLU A 199 17.81 18.01 2.11
C GLU A 199 17.09 17.54 3.38
N GLY A 200 17.47 18.11 4.51
CA GLY A 200 16.86 17.92 5.82
C GLY A 200 17.14 19.14 6.71
N ILE A 201 16.10 19.67 7.31
CA ILE A 201 16.16 20.83 8.20
C ILE A 201 15.99 20.34 9.63
N PRO A 202 16.93 20.62 10.56
CA PRO A 202 16.84 20.19 11.95
C PRO A 202 15.68 20.87 12.68
N VAL A 203 15.08 20.18 13.64
CA VAL A 203 14.06 20.72 14.53
C VAL A 203 14.72 21.10 15.85
N GLN A 204 14.59 22.37 16.25
CA GLN A 204 15.07 22.90 17.52
C GLN A 204 13.88 23.47 18.30
N PRO A 205 13.23 22.69 19.16
CA PRO A 205 11.92 23.02 19.74
C PRO A 205 11.84 24.33 20.49
N ASP A 206 12.95 24.74 21.13
CA ASP A 206 13.00 25.90 22.05
C ASP A 206 13.56 27.16 21.40
N ALA A 207 14.05 27.08 20.15
CA ALA A 207 14.74 28.20 19.51
C ALA A 207 13.81 29.41 19.30
N LEU A 208 12.57 29.19 18.88
CA LEU A 208 11.58 30.24 18.69
C LEU A 208 11.25 30.95 20.01
N GLN A 209 11.06 30.18 21.09
CA GLN A 209 10.74 30.75 22.40
C GLN A 209 11.89 31.61 22.93
N GLN A 210 13.14 31.18 22.75
CA GLN A 210 14.32 31.97 23.13
C GLN A 210 14.37 33.31 22.40
N VAL A 211 14.02 33.34 21.11
CA VAL A 211 13.95 34.58 20.32
C VAL A 211 12.81 35.48 20.82
N ILE A 212 11.64 34.93 21.08
CA ILE A 212 10.48 35.67 21.62
C ILE A 212 10.85 36.28 22.98
N ASP A 213 11.49 35.51 23.86
CA ASP A 213 11.90 35.98 25.19
C ASP A 213 12.96 37.07 25.10
N TYR A 214 13.87 37.03 24.14
CA TYR A 214 14.87 38.06 23.90
C TYR A 214 14.24 39.38 23.44
N TYR A 215 13.23 39.34 22.57
CA TYR A 215 12.54 40.52 22.03
C TYR A 215 11.26 40.89 22.80
N LYS A 216 11.07 40.39 24.03
CA LYS A 216 9.85 40.65 24.82
C LYS A 216 9.58 42.14 25.07
N ASP A 217 10.64 42.95 25.17
CA ASP A 217 10.57 44.39 25.39
C ASP A 217 10.54 45.21 24.08
N SER A 218 10.62 44.56 22.92
CA SER A 218 10.62 45.16 21.59
C SER A 218 9.70 44.37 20.64
N PRO A 219 8.39 44.29 20.88
CA PRO A 219 7.46 43.45 20.10
C PRO A 219 7.35 43.87 18.63
N GLU A 220 7.55 45.13 18.30
CA GLU A 220 7.56 45.62 16.92
C GLU A 220 8.77 45.08 16.14
N ASP A 221 9.95 44.98 16.78
CA ASP A 221 11.14 44.40 16.16
C ASP A 221 10.94 42.90 15.91
N LEU A 222 10.32 42.19 16.87
CA LEU A 222 9.95 40.77 16.69
C LEU A 222 8.99 40.60 15.52
N LYS A 223 7.95 41.43 15.43
CA LYS A 223 6.99 41.41 14.34
C LYS A 223 7.63 41.72 12.99
N GLN A 224 8.53 42.67 12.92
CA GLN A 224 9.29 42.98 11.71
C GLN A 224 10.16 41.79 11.27
N MET A 225 10.74 41.05 12.22
CA MET A 225 11.66 39.95 11.97
C MET A 225 10.94 38.65 11.64
N LEU A 226 9.84 38.30 12.31
CA LEU A 226 9.20 37.00 12.22
C LEU A 226 7.72 37.05 11.78
N GLY A 227 7.18 38.23 11.46
CA GLY A 227 5.79 38.44 11.08
C GLY A 227 4.82 38.52 12.26
N ASP A 228 3.54 38.69 11.98
CA ASP A 228 2.49 38.88 13.00
C ASP A 228 2.33 37.68 13.95
N ASN A 229 2.53 36.47 13.45
CA ASN A 229 2.50 35.24 14.23
C ASN A 229 3.78 34.44 13.99
N PRO A 230 4.73 34.43 14.92
CA PRO A 230 5.99 33.69 14.79
C PRO A 230 5.81 32.15 14.63
N TYR A 231 4.72 31.59 15.12
CA TYR A 231 4.40 30.16 15.00
C TYR A 231 3.72 29.78 13.67
N GLU A 232 3.33 30.79 12.86
CA GLU A 232 2.69 30.56 11.57
C GLU A 232 3.65 29.90 10.60
N LEU A 233 3.24 28.80 9.98
CA LEU A 233 4.07 27.99 9.07
C LEU A 233 4.69 28.83 7.94
N LYS A 234 3.93 29.76 7.34
CA LYS A 234 4.45 30.68 6.31
C LYS A 234 5.61 31.53 6.80
N ASN A 235 5.53 32.00 8.05
CA ASN A 235 6.57 32.82 8.65
C ASN A 235 7.80 31.95 8.98
N ILE A 236 7.60 30.74 9.51
CA ILE A 236 8.69 29.78 9.76
C ILE A 236 9.41 29.45 8.44
N ILE A 237 8.67 29.14 7.38
CA ILE A 237 9.27 28.86 6.07
C ILE A 237 10.08 30.07 5.59
N ARG A 238 9.48 31.26 5.61
CA ARG A 238 10.08 32.48 5.07
C ARG A 238 11.31 32.94 5.84
N HIS A 239 11.24 33.00 7.17
CA HIS A 239 12.25 33.68 8.00
C HIS A 239 13.32 32.72 8.51
N TRP A 240 13.02 31.40 8.58
CA TRP A 240 13.96 30.40 9.07
C TRP A 240 14.41 29.46 7.96
N ILE A 241 13.51 28.66 7.39
CA ILE A 241 13.87 27.60 6.45
C ILE A 241 14.52 28.17 5.19
N LEU A 242 13.98 29.26 4.65
CA LEU A 242 14.48 29.93 3.44
C LEU A 242 15.52 31.02 3.72
N ASN A 243 15.99 31.14 4.97
CA ASN A 243 17.02 32.09 5.32
C ASN A 243 18.32 31.83 4.55
N ASP A 244 19.02 32.89 4.13
CA ASP A 244 20.30 32.78 3.43
C ASP A 244 21.44 32.34 4.35
N ASN A 245 21.33 32.61 5.67
CA ASN A 245 22.27 32.12 6.68
C ASN A 245 21.96 30.63 6.98
N PRO A 246 22.87 29.69 6.69
CA PRO A 246 22.67 28.27 6.96
C PRO A 246 22.42 27.95 8.44
N ASP A 247 22.97 28.70 9.36
CA ASP A 247 22.81 28.48 10.81
C ASP A 247 21.39 28.77 11.31
N LEU A 248 20.61 29.52 10.53
CA LEU A 248 19.21 29.81 10.78
C LEU A 248 18.25 28.88 10.03
N GLN A 249 18.75 27.97 9.21
CA GLN A 249 17.92 27.01 8.49
C GLN A 249 17.48 25.88 9.41
N ILE A 250 16.53 26.19 10.30
CA ILE A 250 15.96 25.27 11.28
C ILE A 250 14.43 25.38 11.31
N PHE A 251 13.77 24.34 11.83
CA PHE A 251 12.42 24.47 12.40
C PHE A 251 12.58 24.93 13.86
N PRO A 252 12.27 26.19 14.18
CA PRO A 252 12.63 26.78 15.48
C PRO A 252 11.68 26.37 16.61
N THR A 253 10.68 25.53 16.29
CA THR A 253 9.68 25.00 17.21
C THR A 253 9.17 23.64 16.71
N ASP A 254 8.67 22.81 17.60
CA ASP A 254 7.95 21.57 17.27
C ASP A 254 6.42 21.75 17.23
N SER A 255 5.92 22.96 17.51
CA SER A 255 4.50 23.31 17.46
C SER A 255 4.28 24.42 16.44
N ILE A 256 3.66 24.07 15.33
CA ILE A 256 3.44 24.94 14.17
C ILE A 256 1.94 25.17 14.03
N VAL A 257 1.54 26.35 13.55
CA VAL A 257 0.16 26.68 13.22
C VAL A 257 0.01 27.09 11.76
N VAL A 258 -1.15 26.80 11.21
CA VAL A 258 -1.58 27.26 9.87
C VAL A 258 -2.89 28.01 10.05
N THR A 259 -2.93 29.26 9.65
CA THR A 259 -4.14 30.09 9.72
C THR A 259 -5.27 29.48 8.87
N VAL A 260 -6.47 29.48 9.42
CA VAL A 260 -7.66 28.90 8.76
C VAL A 260 -8.54 29.99 8.20
N ASP A 261 -8.70 30.00 6.87
CA ASP A 261 -9.77 30.76 6.22
C ASP A 261 -11.10 30.03 6.39
N LYS A 262 -11.89 30.45 7.38
CA LYS A 262 -13.17 29.81 7.73
C LYS A 262 -14.18 29.82 6.58
N GLU A 263 -14.18 30.87 5.76
CA GLU A 263 -15.07 30.99 4.62
C GLU A 263 -14.63 30.05 3.48
N ALA A 264 -13.33 29.90 3.25
CA ALA A 264 -12.81 28.92 2.30
C ALA A 264 -13.15 27.49 2.76
N VAL A 265 -13.00 27.16 4.04
CA VAL A 265 -13.39 25.87 4.62
C VAL A 265 -14.86 25.59 4.40
N LYS A 266 -15.76 26.55 4.65
CA LYS A 266 -17.21 26.39 4.39
C LYS A 266 -17.52 26.13 2.91
N ARG A 267 -16.85 26.87 2.01
CA ARG A 267 -17.04 26.68 0.55
C ARG A 267 -16.47 25.38 0.03
N SER A 268 -15.45 24.85 0.68
CA SER A 268 -14.71 23.65 0.22
C SER A 268 -15.54 22.36 0.25
N GLY A 269 -16.68 22.36 0.96
CA GLY A 269 -17.52 21.17 1.12
C GLY A 269 -16.88 20.04 1.94
N MET A 270 -15.78 20.31 2.67
CA MET A 270 -15.21 19.31 3.60
C MET A 270 -16.17 19.08 4.79
N MET A 271 -16.11 17.90 5.39
CA MET A 271 -16.84 17.60 6.61
C MET A 271 -16.36 18.54 7.74
N ILE A 272 -17.30 19.20 8.40
CA ILE A 272 -17.00 19.98 9.61
C ILE A 272 -16.91 19.02 10.80
N ALA A 273 -15.70 18.69 11.20
CA ALA A 273 -15.41 17.65 12.19
C ALA A 273 -15.51 18.14 13.65
N ALA A 274 -15.78 19.41 13.88
CA ALA A 274 -15.97 20.02 15.20
C ALA A 274 -17.19 20.96 15.19
N ASP A 275 -17.63 21.41 16.37
CA ASP A 275 -18.78 22.30 16.50
C ASP A 275 -18.52 23.69 15.90
N SER A 276 -17.25 24.10 15.83
CA SER A 276 -16.79 25.34 15.20
C SER A 276 -15.55 25.13 14.35
N ILE A 277 -15.40 25.93 13.28
CA ILE A 277 -14.17 25.94 12.51
C ILE A 277 -13.09 26.67 13.32
N PRO A 278 -11.92 26.05 13.57
CA PRO A 278 -10.85 26.68 14.35
C PRO A 278 -10.25 27.87 13.61
N ASP A 279 -9.60 28.78 14.35
CA ASP A 279 -8.87 29.91 13.76
C ASP A 279 -7.52 29.47 13.17
N VAL A 280 -6.94 28.40 13.73
CA VAL A 280 -5.67 27.82 13.30
C VAL A 280 -5.72 26.30 13.32
N MET A 281 -5.03 25.67 12.37
CA MET A 281 -4.68 24.26 12.39
C MET A 281 -3.37 24.10 13.14
N HIS A 282 -3.28 23.11 14.03
CA HIS A 282 -2.06 22.76 14.72
C HIS A 282 -1.34 21.60 14.05
N ILE A 283 -0.05 21.74 13.81
CA ILE A 283 0.83 20.67 13.31
C ILE A 283 1.95 20.45 14.32
N SER A 284 2.10 19.24 14.82
CA SER A 284 3.16 18.87 15.75
C SER A 284 4.32 18.18 15.04
N LEU A 285 5.54 18.63 15.30
CA LEU A 285 6.79 17.97 14.91
C LEU A 285 7.45 17.26 16.11
N LYS A 286 6.73 17.08 17.20
CA LYS A 286 7.25 16.47 18.43
C LYS A 286 7.90 15.12 18.16
N GLY A 287 9.13 14.97 18.65
CA GLY A 287 9.91 13.75 18.47
C GLY A 287 10.68 13.65 17.15
N LYS A 288 10.46 14.55 16.18
CA LYS A 288 11.27 14.64 14.97
C LYS A 288 12.60 15.35 15.25
N ARG A 289 13.68 14.78 14.71
CA ARG A 289 15.02 15.42 14.73
C ARG A 289 15.23 16.34 13.55
N ALA A 290 14.63 16.03 12.42
CA ALA A 290 14.70 16.82 11.20
C ALA A 290 13.43 16.61 10.37
N VAL A 291 13.12 17.57 9.49
CA VAL A 291 12.10 17.52 8.46
C VAL A 291 12.80 17.43 7.11
N TYR A 292 12.51 16.41 6.33
CA TYR A 292 13.15 16.18 5.03
C TYR A 292 12.44 16.93 3.90
N LYS A 293 13.11 17.06 2.75
CA LYS A 293 12.66 17.89 1.63
C LYS A 293 11.24 17.58 1.17
N SER A 294 10.88 16.30 1.02
CA SER A 294 9.51 15.90 0.60
C SER A 294 8.45 16.37 1.59
N GLU A 295 8.74 16.27 2.87
CA GLU A 295 7.84 16.70 3.93
C GLU A 295 7.77 18.24 4.00
N MET A 296 8.90 18.95 3.82
CA MET A 296 8.91 20.40 3.70
C MET A 296 8.08 20.91 2.54
N MET A 297 8.17 20.24 1.36
CA MET A 297 7.34 20.59 0.20
C MET A 297 5.85 20.35 0.45
N MET A 298 5.50 19.29 1.18
CA MET A 298 4.13 19.04 1.60
C MET A 298 3.63 20.13 2.55
N LEU A 299 4.42 20.51 3.55
CA LEU A 299 4.10 21.61 4.47
C LEU A 299 3.97 22.96 3.73
N GLU A 300 4.86 23.23 2.77
CA GLU A 300 4.75 24.40 1.90
C GLU A 300 3.40 24.41 1.16
N MET A 301 3.02 23.31 0.52
CA MET A 301 1.73 23.23 -0.17
C MET A 301 0.54 23.41 0.77
N ILE A 302 0.58 22.87 1.99
CA ILE A 302 -0.46 23.09 3.01
C ILE A 302 -0.53 24.57 3.36
N SER A 303 0.59 25.23 3.57
CA SER A 303 0.66 26.65 3.93
C SER A 303 0.11 27.57 2.83
N GLN A 304 0.26 27.19 1.56
CA GLN A 304 -0.10 28.01 0.40
C GLN A 304 -1.50 27.69 -0.18
N ALA A 305 -2.05 26.51 0.09
CA ALA A 305 -3.33 26.06 -0.48
C ALA A 305 -4.54 26.88 -0.01
N ASN A 306 -4.43 27.60 1.08
CA ASN A 306 -5.44 28.48 1.66
C ASN A 306 -6.83 27.84 1.78
N TRP A 307 -6.90 26.52 2.02
CA TRP A 307 -8.13 25.72 2.15
C TRP A 307 -9.04 25.69 0.92
N GLU A 308 -8.63 26.33 -0.18
CA GLU A 308 -9.38 26.35 -1.45
C GLU A 308 -9.07 25.14 -2.32
N ARG A 309 -7.79 24.77 -2.39
CA ARG A 309 -7.34 23.57 -3.12
C ARG A 309 -7.32 22.37 -2.21
N PRO A 310 -8.16 21.34 -2.44
CA PRO A 310 -8.21 20.16 -1.57
C PRO A 310 -6.91 19.36 -1.63
N LEU A 311 -6.35 19.06 -0.47
CA LEU A 311 -5.16 18.22 -0.31
C LEU A 311 -5.56 16.91 0.35
N TYR A 312 -5.06 15.81 -0.20
CA TYR A 312 -5.37 14.46 0.26
C TYR A 312 -4.11 13.65 0.49
N MET A 313 -4.18 12.73 1.45
CA MET A 313 -3.20 11.68 1.68
C MET A 313 -3.79 10.33 1.29
N SER A 314 -3.05 9.53 0.51
CA SER A 314 -3.44 8.15 0.20
C SER A 314 -3.48 7.30 1.48
N THR A 315 -4.49 6.44 1.62
CA THR A 315 -4.63 5.54 2.79
C THR A 315 -3.53 4.48 2.89
N THR A 316 -2.70 4.32 1.87
CA THR A 316 -1.55 3.41 1.83
C THR A 316 -0.24 4.05 2.29
N VAL A 317 -0.20 5.37 2.41
CA VAL A 317 0.97 6.09 2.93
C VAL A 317 1.10 5.85 4.43
N GLY A 318 2.26 5.36 4.86
CA GLY A 318 2.54 5.09 6.26
C GLY A 318 2.77 6.36 7.10
N PRO A 319 2.50 6.31 8.42
CA PRO A 319 2.63 7.46 9.33
C PRO A 319 4.02 8.11 9.36
N ASP A 320 5.07 7.35 9.06
CA ASP A 320 6.44 7.86 9.02
C ASP A 320 6.63 9.00 8.01
N ASN A 321 5.75 9.08 6.98
CA ASN A 321 5.82 10.09 5.92
C ASN A 321 5.07 11.38 6.25
N TYR A 322 4.16 11.38 7.23
CA TYR A 322 3.35 12.55 7.59
C TYR A 322 3.25 12.82 9.10
N GLY A 323 3.74 11.91 9.95
CA GLY A 323 3.78 12.08 11.41
C GLY A 323 2.43 12.46 12.02
N HIS A 324 2.43 13.47 12.87
CA HIS A 324 1.22 13.96 13.57
C HIS A 324 0.21 14.66 12.66
N LEU A 325 0.53 14.96 11.40
CA LEU A 325 -0.45 15.50 10.46
C LEU A 325 -1.65 14.56 10.27
N GLY A 326 -1.46 13.25 10.54
CA GLY A 326 -2.55 12.27 10.53
C GLY A 326 -3.70 12.60 11.49
N ASP A 327 -3.47 13.38 12.53
CA ASP A 327 -4.50 13.83 13.47
C ASP A 327 -5.49 14.83 12.82
N ASN A 328 -5.18 15.33 11.61
CA ASN A 328 -6.00 16.24 10.81
C ASN A 328 -6.67 15.58 9.59
N PHE A 329 -6.65 14.24 9.51
CA PHE A 329 -7.18 13.51 8.37
C PHE A 329 -8.66 13.14 8.55
N VAL A 330 -9.45 13.37 7.47
CA VAL A 330 -10.82 12.88 7.33
C VAL A 330 -10.87 11.95 6.12
N GLN A 331 -11.20 10.69 6.33
CA GLN A 331 -11.25 9.68 5.29
C GLN A 331 -12.52 9.80 4.45
N GLU A 332 -12.39 9.86 3.14
CA GLU A 332 -13.48 9.98 2.15
C GLU A 332 -13.56 8.77 1.19
N GLY A 333 -12.73 7.75 1.41
CA GLY A 333 -12.60 6.55 0.59
C GLY A 333 -11.19 5.99 0.69
N LEU A 334 -10.51 5.80 -0.44
CA LEU A 334 -9.08 5.46 -0.49
C LEU A 334 -8.17 6.67 -0.22
N ALA A 335 -8.73 7.86 -0.07
CA ALA A 335 -8.01 9.08 0.24
C ALA A 335 -8.53 9.73 1.52
N CYS A 336 -7.61 10.30 2.30
CA CYS A 336 -7.90 11.08 3.49
C CYS A 336 -7.67 12.56 3.19
N ARG A 337 -8.69 13.37 3.34
CA ARG A 337 -8.61 14.83 3.19
C ARG A 337 -7.86 15.44 4.36
N ILE A 338 -6.93 16.34 4.08
CA ILE A 338 -6.25 17.15 5.08
C ILE A 338 -7.19 18.30 5.47
N THR A 339 -7.54 18.39 6.74
CA THR A 339 -8.51 19.35 7.28
C THR A 339 -7.89 20.16 8.42
N PRO A 340 -8.48 21.33 8.78
CA PRO A 340 -8.00 22.11 9.92
C PRO A 340 -8.37 21.52 11.28
N PHE A 341 -9.18 20.45 11.32
CA PHE A 341 -9.74 19.89 12.54
C PHE A 341 -8.80 18.88 13.19
N ASP A 342 -8.70 18.88 14.50
CA ASP A 342 -8.15 17.77 15.27
C ASP A 342 -9.20 16.63 15.30
N THR A 343 -9.03 15.67 14.39
CA THR A 343 -9.96 14.54 14.24
C THR A 343 -9.75 13.48 15.31
N LYS A 344 -8.58 13.44 15.95
CA LYS A 344 -8.30 12.57 17.08
C LYS A 344 -9.11 13.00 18.32
N GLN A 345 -9.17 14.31 18.59
CA GLN A 345 -9.93 14.86 19.69
C GLN A 345 -11.43 14.76 19.43
N SER A 346 -11.89 15.10 18.22
CA SER A 346 -13.31 15.06 17.86
C SER A 346 -13.87 13.64 17.65
N GLY A 347 -13.00 12.67 17.38
CA GLY A 347 -13.38 11.31 16.99
C GLY A 347 -14.05 11.20 15.61
N ARG A 348 -14.10 12.28 14.84
CA ARG A 348 -14.73 12.35 13.51
C ARG A 348 -13.67 12.18 12.40
N THR A 349 -13.19 10.96 12.24
CA THR A 349 -12.10 10.61 11.31
C THR A 349 -12.58 10.16 9.93
N ILE A 350 -13.90 9.96 9.74
CA ILE A 350 -14.52 9.47 8.50
C ILE A 350 -15.70 10.35 8.14
N ASP A 351 -15.73 10.86 6.90
CA ASP A 351 -16.93 11.41 6.27
C ASP A 351 -17.78 10.26 5.74
N SER A 352 -18.71 9.77 6.57
CA SER A 352 -19.51 8.59 6.24
C SER A 352 -20.42 8.79 5.04
N GLU A 353 -20.92 10.00 4.81
CA GLU A 353 -21.81 10.30 3.67
C GLU A 353 -21.03 10.31 2.36
N ARG A 354 -19.90 11.00 2.32
CA ARG A 354 -19.04 11.06 1.13
C ARG A 354 -18.41 9.71 0.84
N MET A 355 -17.92 9.02 1.86
CA MET A 355 -17.34 7.68 1.72
C MET A 355 -18.41 6.68 1.22
N TYR A 356 -19.64 6.79 1.71
CA TYR A 356 -20.76 5.98 1.23
C TYR A 356 -21.05 6.25 -0.25
N ASP A 357 -21.18 7.53 -0.64
CA ASP A 357 -21.41 7.89 -2.04
C ASP A 357 -20.28 7.39 -2.97
N ASN A 358 -19.03 7.58 -2.55
CA ASN A 358 -17.88 7.12 -3.31
C ASN A 358 -17.89 5.59 -3.49
N MET A 359 -18.03 4.84 -2.39
CA MET A 359 -17.95 3.39 -2.41
C MET A 359 -19.17 2.70 -3.03
N MET A 360 -20.35 3.27 -2.87
CA MET A 360 -21.59 2.65 -3.34
C MET A 360 -21.98 3.08 -4.76
N ASN A 361 -21.56 4.28 -5.22
CA ASN A 361 -22.03 4.83 -6.49
C ASN A 361 -20.92 5.06 -7.53
N LYS A 362 -19.65 5.23 -7.10
CA LYS A 362 -18.55 5.62 -8.01
C LYS A 362 -17.46 4.55 -8.15
N PHE A 363 -17.21 3.78 -7.10
CA PHE A 363 -16.15 2.78 -7.08
C PHE A 363 -16.47 1.58 -7.96
N LYS A 364 -15.42 1.04 -8.58
CA LYS A 364 -15.40 -0.20 -9.33
C LYS A 364 -14.49 -1.20 -8.61
N TYR A 365 -14.76 -2.49 -8.78
CA TYR A 365 -14.10 -3.54 -7.99
C TYR A 365 -13.49 -4.63 -8.88
N GLY A 366 -13.06 -4.27 -10.08
CA GLY A 366 -12.33 -5.18 -10.98
C GLY A 366 -13.19 -6.17 -11.74
N GLY A 367 -14.52 -6.10 -11.62
CA GLY A 367 -15.44 -7.08 -12.27
C GLY A 367 -15.34 -8.49 -11.70
N LEU A 368 -14.96 -8.63 -10.41
CA LEU A 368 -14.75 -9.94 -9.79
C LEU A 368 -16.01 -10.77 -9.71
N LYS A 369 -17.16 -10.15 -9.47
CA LYS A 369 -18.46 -10.85 -9.39
C LYS A 369 -18.93 -11.40 -10.74
N GLU A 370 -18.51 -10.78 -11.84
CA GLU A 370 -18.82 -11.18 -13.21
C GLU A 370 -17.87 -12.26 -13.75
N ASN A 371 -16.68 -12.42 -13.14
CA ASN A 371 -15.67 -13.36 -13.56
C ASN A 371 -15.16 -14.22 -12.38
N PRO A 372 -15.95 -15.24 -11.98
CA PRO A 372 -15.63 -16.05 -10.80
C PRO A 372 -14.39 -16.93 -10.93
N ASP A 373 -13.92 -17.18 -12.16
CA ASP A 373 -12.74 -18.00 -12.44
C ASP A 373 -11.46 -17.19 -12.60
N ILE A 374 -11.50 -15.87 -12.32
CA ILE A 374 -10.34 -15.01 -12.44
C ILE A 374 -9.24 -15.40 -11.43
N TYR A 375 -8.04 -15.61 -11.93
CA TYR A 375 -6.87 -15.76 -11.08
C TYR A 375 -6.32 -14.40 -10.67
N LEU A 376 -6.12 -14.18 -9.39
CA LEU A 376 -5.48 -12.99 -8.83
C LEU A 376 -4.19 -13.39 -8.11
N ASP A 377 -3.10 -12.71 -8.44
CA ASP A 377 -1.87 -12.83 -7.66
C ASP A 377 -1.98 -12.16 -6.28
N GLU A 378 -1.04 -12.47 -5.39
CA GLU A 378 -1.04 -11.97 -4.01
C GLU A 378 -1.11 -10.44 -3.91
N THR A 379 -0.43 -9.72 -4.81
CA THR A 379 -0.40 -8.24 -4.80
C THR A 379 -1.78 -7.67 -5.10
N VAL A 380 -2.49 -8.25 -6.08
CA VAL A 380 -3.85 -7.83 -6.44
C VAL A 380 -4.86 -8.23 -5.36
N ILE A 381 -4.71 -9.40 -4.75
CA ILE A 381 -5.53 -9.81 -3.59
C ILE A 381 -5.41 -8.80 -2.44
N ARG A 382 -4.22 -8.27 -2.19
CA ARG A 382 -4.01 -7.21 -1.16
C ARG A 382 -4.75 -5.92 -1.48
N MET A 383 -4.89 -5.53 -2.76
CA MET A 383 -5.73 -4.41 -3.16
C MET A 383 -7.21 -4.68 -2.82
N CYS A 384 -7.68 -5.89 -3.05
CA CYS A 384 -9.03 -6.30 -2.68
C CYS A 384 -9.25 -6.25 -1.16
N TYR A 385 -8.27 -6.68 -0.37
CA TYR A 385 -8.31 -6.54 1.09
C TYR A 385 -8.34 -5.09 1.55
N THR A 386 -7.67 -4.18 0.83
CA THR A 386 -7.78 -2.74 1.12
C THR A 386 -9.23 -2.27 0.95
N HIS A 387 -9.93 -2.68 -0.10
CA HIS A 387 -11.35 -2.37 -0.26
C HIS A 387 -12.23 -3.00 0.83
N ARG A 388 -11.97 -4.26 1.26
CA ARG A 388 -12.69 -4.86 2.39
C ARG A 388 -12.49 -4.09 3.68
N ARG A 389 -11.28 -3.61 3.95
CA ARG A 389 -11.00 -2.72 5.07
C ARG A 389 -11.86 -1.46 5.03
N LEU A 390 -12.00 -0.84 3.84
CA LEU A 390 -12.87 0.33 3.67
C LEU A 390 -14.33 0.01 3.94
N PHE A 391 -14.84 -1.11 3.41
CA PHE A 391 -16.20 -1.56 3.70
C PHE A 391 -16.43 -1.77 5.19
N ASN A 392 -15.46 -2.39 5.88
CA ASN A 392 -15.53 -2.55 7.33
C ASN A 392 -15.55 -1.20 8.05
N GLN A 393 -14.64 -0.29 7.74
CA GLN A 393 -14.55 1.05 8.35
C GLN A 393 -15.86 1.83 8.16
N LEU A 394 -16.41 1.84 6.94
CA LEU A 394 -17.67 2.51 6.64
C LEU A 394 -18.86 1.87 7.38
N ALA A 395 -18.96 0.54 7.37
CA ALA A 395 -20.03 -0.17 8.08
C ALA A 395 -20.01 0.11 9.58
N GLN A 396 -18.81 0.06 10.21
CA GLN A 396 -18.65 0.37 11.63
C GLN A 396 -19.04 1.83 11.93
N GLN A 397 -18.64 2.77 11.09
CA GLN A 397 -18.97 4.19 11.26
C GLN A 397 -20.50 4.42 11.13
N LEU A 398 -21.13 3.82 10.12
CA LEU A 398 -22.58 3.92 9.93
C LEU A 398 -23.37 3.30 11.10
N LEU A 399 -22.88 2.19 11.67
CA LEU A 399 -23.48 1.58 12.84
C LEU A 399 -23.36 2.49 14.07
N LYS A 400 -22.21 3.14 14.28
CA LYS A 400 -22.03 4.15 15.36
C LYS A 400 -22.98 5.33 15.20
N GLU A 401 -23.27 5.73 13.97
CA GLU A 401 -24.21 6.81 13.65
C GLU A 401 -25.69 6.36 13.67
N GLY A 402 -25.98 5.08 13.95
CA GLY A 402 -27.32 4.52 13.94
C GLY A 402 -27.94 4.29 12.55
N LYS A 403 -27.16 4.44 11.48
CA LYS A 403 -27.59 4.32 10.07
C LYS A 403 -27.58 2.84 9.62
N LYS A 404 -28.35 1.98 10.32
CA LYS A 404 -28.34 0.52 10.15
C LYS A 404 -28.64 0.05 8.73
N GLU A 405 -29.59 0.67 8.03
CA GLU A 405 -29.94 0.30 6.65
C GLU A 405 -28.80 0.56 5.66
N LYS A 406 -28.09 1.70 5.81
CA LYS A 406 -26.91 1.99 5.01
C LYS A 406 -25.78 1.00 5.31
N ALA A 407 -25.55 0.69 6.59
CA ALA A 407 -24.55 -0.30 6.99
C ALA A 407 -24.83 -1.69 6.38
N LEU A 408 -26.10 -2.12 6.38
CA LEU A 408 -26.50 -3.38 5.75
C LEU A 408 -26.17 -3.41 4.26
N LYS A 409 -26.51 -2.34 3.53
CA LYS A 409 -26.21 -2.23 2.09
C LYS A 409 -24.71 -2.26 1.82
N VAL A 410 -23.91 -1.63 2.67
CA VAL A 410 -22.45 -1.64 2.58
C VAL A 410 -21.88 -3.05 2.75
N LEU A 411 -22.38 -3.80 3.73
CA LEU A 411 -21.96 -5.18 3.97
C LEU A 411 -22.36 -6.12 2.82
N GLN A 412 -23.60 -5.97 2.30
CA GLN A 412 -24.06 -6.73 1.14
C GLN A 412 -23.18 -6.48 -0.08
N ARG A 413 -22.88 -5.21 -0.38
CA ARG A 413 -22.02 -4.85 -1.50
C ARG A 413 -20.59 -5.39 -1.34
N ALA A 414 -20.04 -5.42 -0.12
CA ALA A 414 -18.72 -5.99 0.14
C ALA A 414 -18.62 -7.47 -0.27
N GLU A 415 -19.65 -8.26 0.05
CA GLU A 415 -19.69 -9.68 -0.32
C GLU A 415 -19.97 -9.89 -1.80
N GLU A 416 -20.81 -9.04 -2.39
CA GLU A 416 -21.17 -9.11 -3.81
C GLU A 416 -19.97 -8.77 -4.72
N GLU A 417 -19.30 -7.65 -4.44
CA GLU A 417 -18.22 -7.13 -5.31
C GLU A 417 -16.87 -7.82 -5.07
N ILE A 418 -16.64 -8.36 -3.87
CA ILE A 418 -15.39 -9.05 -3.50
C ILE A 418 -15.72 -10.43 -2.94
N PRO A 419 -16.12 -11.38 -3.80
CA PRO A 419 -16.57 -12.70 -3.36
C PRO A 419 -15.47 -13.47 -2.62
N GLY A 420 -15.83 -14.18 -1.55
CA GLY A 420 -14.92 -15.02 -0.78
C GLY A 420 -14.33 -16.20 -1.55
N SER A 421 -14.94 -16.59 -2.68
CA SER A 421 -14.42 -17.63 -3.58
C SER A 421 -13.17 -17.18 -4.36
N ILE A 422 -13.02 -15.87 -4.61
CA ILE A 422 -11.88 -15.29 -5.34
C ILE A 422 -10.89 -14.68 -4.37
N VAL A 423 -11.38 -13.89 -3.42
CA VAL A 423 -10.58 -13.24 -2.39
C VAL A 423 -10.92 -13.89 -1.06
N PRO A 424 -10.09 -14.79 -0.52
CA PRO A 424 -10.43 -15.55 0.69
C PRO A 424 -10.82 -14.69 1.88
N HIS A 425 -11.76 -15.19 2.67
CA HIS A 425 -12.07 -14.60 3.96
C HIS A 425 -10.99 -15.01 4.97
N GLU A 426 -10.20 -14.05 5.40
CA GLU A 426 -9.22 -14.25 6.44
C GLU A 426 -9.30 -13.12 7.48
N ALA A 427 -8.75 -13.36 8.66
CA ALA A 427 -8.99 -12.49 9.81
C ALA A 427 -8.18 -11.19 9.79
N ILE A 428 -6.92 -11.23 9.32
CA ILE A 428 -5.97 -10.12 9.49
C ILE A 428 -6.16 -9.05 8.42
N TYR A 429 -5.96 -9.41 7.15
CA TYR A 429 -6.08 -8.48 6.02
C TYR A 429 -7.52 -8.40 5.50
N GLY A 430 -8.26 -9.51 5.57
CA GLY A 430 -9.65 -9.61 5.09
C GLY A 430 -10.70 -9.02 6.04
N HIS A 431 -10.33 -8.68 7.27
CA HIS A 431 -11.23 -8.13 8.31
C HIS A 431 -12.49 -8.97 8.55
N SER A 432 -12.40 -10.30 8.37
CA SER A 432 -13.58 -11.18 8.38
C SER A 432 -14.25 -11.24 9.75
N ILE A 433 -13.50 -11.05 10.85
CA ILE A 433 -14.07 -11.02 12.20
C ILE A 433 -14.90 -9.77 12.41
N GLU A 434 -14.38 -8.60 12.04
CA GLU A 434 -15.05 -7.32 12.21
C GLU A 434 -16.29 -7.22 11.31
N LEU A 435 -16.19 -7.65 10.04
CA LEU A 435 -17.32 -7.73 9.11
C LEU A 435 -18.37 -8.72 9.63
N GLY A 436 -17.94 -9.90 10.10
CA GLY A 436 -18.83 -10.89 10.71
C GLY A 436 -19.58 -10.32 11.93
N ARG A 437 -18.87 -9.59 12.80
CA ARG A 437 -19.47 -8.88 13.96
C ARG A 437 -20.50 -7.83 13.51
N ALA A 438 -20.21 -7.07 12.46
CA ALA A 438 -21.15 -6.09 11.93
C ALA A 438 -22.44 -6.76 11.41
N TRP A 439 -22.34 -7.87 10.67
CA TRP A 439 -23.49 -8.67 10.26
C TRP A 439 -24.30 -9.19 11.44
N LEU A 440 -23.64 -9.73 12.47
CA LEU A 440 -24.31 -10.23 13.68
C LEU A 440 -25.03 -9.12 14.43
N SER A 441 -24.46 -7.92 14.52
CA SER A 441 -25.07 -6.76 15.19
C SER A 441 -26.35 -6.27 14.50
N LEU A 442 -26.49 -6.55 13.22
CA LEU A 442 -27.70 -6.29 12.42
C LEU A 442 -28.70 -7.45 12.44
N GLY A 443 -28.41 -8.55 13.14
CA GLY A 443 -29.27 -9.73 13.24
C GLY A 443 -29.09 -10.77 12.14
N HIS A 444 -28.18 -10.56 11.21
CA HIS A 444 -27.88 -11.44 10.07
C HIS A 444 -26.89 -12.54 10.47
N LYS A 445 -27.37 -13.54 11.22
CA LYS A 445 -26.55 -14.61 11.80
C LYS A 445 -25.95 -15.55 10.76
N ALA A 446 -26.62 -15.78 9.64
CA ALA A 446 -26.14 -16.68 8.61
C ALA A 446 -24.92 -16.09 7.88
N GLU A 447 -25.01 -14.84 7.46
CA GLU A 447 -23.96 -14.12 6.76
C GLU A 447 -22.73 -13.89 7.66
N GLY A 448 -22.96 -13.37 8.86
CA GLY A 448 -21.88 -13.18 9.84
C GLY A 448 -21.22 -14.51 10.24
N GLY A 449 -22.03 -15.56 10.37
CA GLY A 449 -21.53 -16.91 10.69
C GLY A 449 -20.64 -17.49 9.58
N LYS A 450 -20.97 -17.25 8.31
CA LYS A 450 -20.15 -17.69 7.18
C LYS A 450 -18.74 -17.10 7.23
N LEU A 451 -18.64 -15.78 7.48
CA LEU A 451 -17.35 -15.08 7.57
C LEU A 451 -16.51 -15.56 8.76
N LEU A 452 -17.15 -15.69 9.91
CA LEU A 452 -16.46 -16.16 11.13
C LEU A 452 -16.00 -17.63 10.98
N GLU A 453 -16.79 -18.49 10.35
CA GLU A 453 -16.41 -19.88 10.12
C GLU A 453 -15.26 -20.01 9.13
N ALA A 454 -15.24 -19.23 8.05
CA ALA A 454 -14.13 -19.19 7.11
C ALA A 454 -12.82 -18.74 7.82
N ALA A 455 -12.88 -17.68 8.62
CA ALA A 455 -11.72 -17.22 9.39
C ALA A 455 -11.27 -18.26 10.45
N ARG A 456 -12.23 -18.95 11.10
CA ARG A 456 -11.96 -20.01 12.07
C ARG A 456 -11.25 -21.19 11.41
N GLN A 457 -11.75 -21.67 10.29
CA GLN A 457 -11.16 -22.79 9.56
C GLN A 457 -9.74 -22.46 9.09
N ASN A 458 -9.53 -21.27 8.54
CA ASN A 458 -8.22 -20.79 8.10
C ASN A 458 -7.22 -20.75 9.29
N ALA A 459 -7.61 -20.19 10.42
CA ALA A 459 -6.75 -20.15 11.61
C ALA A 459 -6.39 -21.55 12.12
N LYS A 460 -7.33 -22.52 12.06
CA LYS A 460 -7.08 -23.91 12.44
C LYS A 460 -6.09 -24.59 11.50
N GLU A 461 -6.22 -24.39 10.20
CA GLU A 461 -5.28 -24.94 9.20
C GLU A 461 -3.86 -24.43 9.45
N TYR A 462 -3.70 -23.14 9.71
CA TYR A 462 -2.40 -22.58 10.10
C TYR A 462 -1.87 -23.16 11.41
N LEU A 463 -2.70 -23.32 12.45
CA LEU A 463 -2.28 -23.92 13.71
C LEU A 463 -1.83 -25.37 13.53
N GLU A 464 -2.56 -26.17 12.77
CA GLU A 464 -2.15 -27.54 12.45
C GLU A 464 -0.82 -27.56 11.69
N TRP A 465 -0.65 -26.64 10.73
CA TRP A 465 0.60 -26.53 9.99
C TRP A 465 1.77 -26.13 10.90
N TYR A 466 1.63 -25.10 11.74
CA TYR A 466 2.68 -24.70 12.68
C TYR A 466 3.03 -25.84 13.65
N LEU A 467 2.03 -26.51 14.21
CA LEU A 467 2.23 -27.62 15.12
C LEU A 467 2.84 -28.86 14.46
N SER A 468 2.82 -28.99 13.15
CA SER A 468 3.50 -30.03 12.39
C SER A 468 5.00 -29.79 12.21
N LEU A 469 5.47 -28.55 12.37
CA LEU A 469 6.87 -28.17 12.18
C LEU A 469 7.78 -28.82 13.23
N SER A 470 9.08 -28.98 12.92
CA SER A 470 10.09 -29.35 13.92
C SER A 470 10.18 -28.29 15.02
N THR A 471 10.54 -28.69 16.25
CA THR A 471 10.58 -27.77 17.40
C THR A 471 11.38 -26.48 17.15
N PRO A 472 12.59 -26.50 16.54
CA PRO A 472 13.30 -25.25 16.25
C PRO A 472 12.54 -24.32 15.31
N ARG A 473 11.89 -24.84 14.25
CA ARG A 473 11.09 -24.05 13.30
C ARG A 473 9.82 -23.51 13.95
N LEU A 474 9.17 -24.32 14.78
CA LEU A 474 7.98 -23.89 15.50
C LEU A 474 8.28 -22.75 16.47
N LEU A 475 9.39 -22.84 17.23
CA LEU A 475 9.80 -21.78 18.15
C LEU A 475 10.17 -20.49 17.42
N GLN A 476 10.77 -20.61 16.24
CA GLN A 476 11.09 -19.46 15.38
C GLN A 476 9.81 -18.76 14.86
N SER A 477 8.72 -19.52 14.65
CA SER A 477 7.41 -19.02 14.19
C SER A 477 6.38 -18.92 15.34
N SER A 478 6.83 -18.83 16.57
CA SER A 478 5.93 -18.83 17.74
C SER A 478 4.95 -17.67 17.74
N ARG A 479 5.38 -16.48 17.31
CA ARG A 479 4.54 -15.28 17.21
C ARG A 479 3.38 -15.47 16.24
N GLU A 480 3.65 -16.01 15.07
CA GLU A 480 2.66 -16.28 14.03
C GLU A 480 1.67 -17.36 14.49
N CYS A 481 2.17 -18.41 15.17
CA CYS A 481 1.32 -19.44 15.76
C CYS A 481 0.39 -18.86 16.83
N LEU A 482 0.90 -18.02 17.73
CA LEU A 482 0.11 -17.33 18.75
C LEU A 482 -0.93 -16.36 18.14
N THR A 483 -0.61 -15.73 17.02
CA THR A 483 -1.55 -14.88 16.28
C THR A 483 -2.77 -15.68 15.85
N GLN A 484 -2.61 -16.90 15.36
CA GLN A 484 -3.75 -17.74 14.97
C GLN A 484 -4.61 -18.16 16.19
N LEU A 485 -3.98 -18.39 17.32
CA LEU A 485 -4.70 -18.66 18.56
C LEU A 485 -5.51 -17.44 19.03
N TYR A 486 -4.93 -16.25 18.91
CA TYR A 486 -5.63 -14.99 19.20
C TYR A 486 -6.83 -14.79 18.27
N ILE A 487 -6.71 -15.13 16.98
CA ILE A 487 -7.81 -15.10 16.00
C ILE A 487 -8.96 -15.99 16.46
N LEU A 488 -8.70 -17.25 16.82
CA LEU A 488 -9.74 -18.16 17.35
C LEU A 488 -10.42 -17.61 18.59
N ASN A 489 -9.66 -17.04 19.52
CA ASN A 489 -10.22 -16.41 20.72
C ASN A 489 -11.09 -15.19 20.39
N SER A 490 -10.69 -14.38 19.42
CA SER A 490 -11.47 -13.22 18.95
C SER A 490 -12.78 -13.64 18.29
N ILE A 491 -12.80 -14.75 17.56
CA ILE A 491 -14.01 -15.36 17.00
C ILE A 491 -14.92 -15.85 18.13
N ALA A 492 -14.39 -16.57 19.14
CA ALA A 492 -15.15 -17.01 20.29
C ALA A 492 -15.85 -15.83 20.98
N LYS A 493 -15.12 -14.77 21.30
CA LYS A 493 -15.68 -13.53 21.89
C LYS A 493 -16.74 -12.86 21.01
N THR A 494 -16.59 -12.95 19.70
CA THR A 494 -17.59 -12.39 18.77
C THR A 494 -18.90 -13.18 18.83
N TRP A 495 -18.85 -14.50 19.06
CA TRP A 495 -20.02 -15.34 19.19
C TRP A 495 -20.72 -15.20 20.56
N GLU A 496 -20.04 -14.80 21.65
CA GLU A 496 -20.62 -14.72 23.00
C GLU A 496 -21.96 -13.94 23.05
N ALA A 497 -22.05 -12.83 22.29
CA ALA A 497 -23.25 -12.00 22.26
C ALA A 497 -24.35 -12.55 21.32
N ALA A 498 -23.99 -13.40 20.35
CA ALA A 498 -24.90 -13.83 19.29
C ALA A 498 -25.34 -15.29 19.41
N ASP A 499 -24.45 -16.18 19.87
CA ASP A 499 -24.68 -17.62 20.00
C ASP A 499 -23.71 -18.24 21.01
N LYS A 500 -24.18 -18.44 22.25
CA LYS A 500 -23.37 -18.99 23.35
C LYS A 500 -22.82 -20.39 23.04
N LYS A 501 -23.58 -21.25 22.36
CA LYS A 501 -23.13 -22.61 22.04
C LYS A 501 -21.93 -22.58 21.10
N LYS A 502 -21.99 -21.76 20.06
CA LYS A 502 -20.84 -21.57 19.15
C LYS A 502 -19.64 -20.94 19.85
N ALA A 503 -19.86 -20.02 20.77
CA ALA A 503 -18.79 -19.45 21.59
C ALA A 503 -18.08 -20.53 22.42
N GLU A 504 -18.84 -21.39 23.12
CA GLU A 504 -18.31 -22.49 23.90
C GLU A 504 -17.52 -23.50 23.05
N GLU A 505 -18.02 -23.84 21.84
CA GLU A 505 -17.31 -24.70 20.89
C GLU A 505 -15.96 -24.06 20.48
N CYS A 506 -15.93 -22.78 20.16
CA CYS A 506 -14.69 -22.07 19.82
C CYS A 506 -13.72 -21.99 21.01
N ILE A 507 -14.22 -21.75 22.23
CA ILE A 507 -13.39 -21.70 23.45
C ILE A 507 -12.75 -23.08 23.72
N MET A 508 -13.48 -24.18 23.53
CA MET A 508 -12.90 -25.53 23.66
C MET A 508 -11.76 -25.74 22.67
N GLU A 509 -11.90 -25.30 21.44
CA GLU A 509 -10.81 -25.36 20.43
C GLU A 509 -9.61 -24.50 20.81
N VAL A 510 -9.84 -23.26 21.27
CA VAL A 510 -8.77 -22.38 21.78
C VAL A 510 -7.97 -23.10 22.89
N ASN A 511 -8.65 -23.68 23.88
CA ASN A 511 -8.01 -24.37 24.98
C ASN A 511 -7.21 -25.59 24.51
N ASN A 512 -7.75 -26.37 23.56
CA ASN A 512 -7.06 -27.52 22.98
C ASN A 512 -5.76 -27.06 22.25
N TYR A 513 -5.84 -26.07 21.36
CA TYR A 513 -4.66 -25.58 20.66
C TYR A 513 -3.66 -24.89 21.59
N ALA A 514 -4.12 -24.16 22.61
CA ALA A 514 -3.27 -23.56 23.63
C ALA A 514 -2.47 -24.64 24.40
N SER A 515 -3.13 -25.72 24.79
CA SER A 515 -2.48 -26.85 25.43
C SER A 515 -1.42 -27.52 24.53
N ARG A 516 -1.75 -27.73 23.26
CA ARG A 516 -0.80 -28.30 22.27
C ARG A 516 0.40 -27.38 22.02
N CYS A 517 0.19 -26.07 21.94
CA CYS A 517 1.25 -25.07 21.82
C CYS A 517 2.18 -25.13 23.05
N HIS A 518 1.61 -25.15 24.24
CA HIS A 518 2.37 -25.24 25.48
C HIS A 518 3.21 -26.52 25.55
N GLN A 519 2.65 -27.69 25.20
CA GLN A 519 3.37 -28.98 25.15
C GLN A 519 4.54 -28.95 24.15
N ARG A 520 4.48 -28.09 23.14
CA ARG A 520 5.53 -27.91 22.14
C ARG A 520 6.52 -26.76 22.48
N GLY A 521 6.42 -26.19 23.70
CA GLY A 521 7.34 -25.19 24.24
C GLY A 521 7.02 -23.74 23.87
N ILE A 522 5.82 -23.45 23.32
CA ILE A 522 5.36 -22.06 23.10
C ILE A 522 4.74 -21.55 24.41
N SER A 523 5.30 -20.46 24.94
CA SER A 523 4.73 -19.74 26.09
C SER A 523 3.55 -18.89 25.65
N LEU A 524 2.40 -19.00 26.32
CA LEU A 524 1.17 -18.24 26.04
C LEU A 524 1.18 -16.90 26.74
#